data_3cdafdbea7f37a50538f0c3d3032b1e8
#
_entry.id   3cdafdbea7f37a50538f0c3d3032b1e8
#
_cell.length_a   1.000
_cell.length_b   1.000
_cell.length_c   1.000
_cell.angle_alpha   90.00
_cell.angle_beta   90.00
_cell.angle_gamma   90.00
#
_symmetry.space_group_name_H-M   'P 1'
#
loop_
_entity.id
_entity.type
_entity.pdbx_description
1 polymer ?
#
loop_
_entity_poly.entity_id
_entity_poly.type
_entity_poly.pdbx_seq_one_letter_code
_entity_poly.pdbx_strand_id
1 'polypeptide(L)'
;ISKQDYAITLLLLLLSGSVLLSASCGCMANDKEPSLHQPVIACTIPPQEEFIKEVAGDYPVKILVMVPPGSSPHTFEPTPSQIAGLESADMYIALGSGIEFENRWISRITQTYPGLRVVNLSENINFCSRAGPIRDIAVTSGDDTGAGCDPHMWLSLKNAAIIVNTTAEELAVLRPDMKENFFENRDNY
;
A
#
# COMPACT_ATOMS: atom_id res chain seq x y z
N ILE A 1 15.10 -78.44 -9.44
CA ILE A 1 15.12 -77.17 -8.71
C ILE A 1 14.65 -77.49 -7.30
N SER A 2 15.53 -77.32 -6.29
CA SER A 2 15.23 -77.68 -4.92
C SER A 2 14.37 -76.62 -4.24
N LYS A 3 13.62 -77.02 -3.19
CA LYS A 3 12.82 -76.03 -2.37
C LYS A 3 13.69 -74.92 -1.80
N GLN A 4 15.00 -75.17 -1.70
CA GLN A 4 15.98 -74.23 -1.20
C GLN A 4 16.27 -73.10 -2.23
N ASP A 5 16.22 -73.42 -3.53
CA ASP A 5 16.45 -72.45 -4.61
C ASP A 5 15.32 -71.45 -4.69
N TYR A 6 14.05 -71.85 -4.45
CA TYR A 6 12.89 -70.95 -4.41
C TYR A 6 12.95 -69.99 -3.19
N ALA A 7 13.43 -70.47 -2.06
CA ALA A 7 13.53 -69.62 -0.85
C ALA A 7 14.56 -68.51 -1.05
N ILE A 8 15.67 -68.78 -1.68
CA ILE A 8 16.73 -67.81 -1.97
C ILE A 8 16.27 -66.77 -3.01
N THR A 9 15.57 -67.25 -4.08
CA THR A 9 15.05 -66.39 -5.13
C THR A 9 13.97 -65.46 -4.57
N LEU A 10 13.09 -65.98 -3.70
CA LEU A 10 12.02 -65.17 -3.09
C LEU A 10 12.60 -64.13 -2.10
N LEU A 11 13.65 -64.50 -1.37
CA LEU A 11 14.35 -63.57 -0.44
C LEU A 11 15.06 -62.44 -1.19
N LEU A 12 15.67 -62.73 -2.34
CA LEU A 12 16.32 -61.73 -3.21
C LEU A 12 15.31 -60.81 -3.87
N LEU A 13 14.11 -61.26 -4.23
CA LEU A 13 13.02 -60.43 -4.77
C LEU A 13 12.41 -59.53 -3.70
N LEU A 14 12.36 -59.95 -2.46
CA LEU A 14 11.88 -59.12 -1.32
C LEU A 14 12.90 -58.06 -0.90
N LEU A 15 14.19 -58.29 -1.09
CA LEU A 15 15.24 -57.34 -0.83
C LEU A 15 15.42 -56.28 -1.90
N SER A 16 15.02 -56.57 -3.15
CA SER A 16 15.10 -55.63 -4.26
C SER A 16 13.92 -54.65 -4.32
N GLY A 17 12.83 -54.92 -3.57
CA GLY A 17 11.65 -54.05 -3.48
C GLY A 17 11.76 -52.88 -2.51
N SER A 18 12.83 -52.83 -1.69
CA SER A 18 12.91 -51.87 -0.57
C SER A 18 13.78 -50.64 -0.83
N VAL A 19 14.28 -50.39 -2.04
CA VAL A 19 15.26 -49.31 -2.31
C VAL A 19 14.70 -48.21 -3.23
N LEU A 20 13.41 -48.10 -3.45
CA LEU A 20 12.81 -47.02 -4.25
C LEU A 20 11.79 -46.20 -3.48
N LEU A 21 11.97 -46.08 -2.17
CA LEU A 21 11.30 -44.98 -1.43
C LEU A 21 12.34 -43.87 -1.23
N SER A 22 12.83 -43.34 -2.37
CA SER A 22 13.63 -42.13 -2.41
C SER A 22 12.74 -40.97 -1.94
N ALA A 23 13.12 -40.44 -0.81
CA ALA A 23 12.60 -39.18 -0.30
C ALA A 23 12.54 -38.11 -1.39
N SER A 24 11.40 -37.94 -1.96
CA SER A 24 11.02 -36.65 -2.56
C SER A 24 10.82 -35.72 -1.36
N CYS A 25 11.94 -35.17 -0.85
CA CYS A 25 11.92 -33.96 -0.05
C CYS A 25 11.41 -32.87 -0.99
N GLY A 26 10.09 -32.85 -1.18
CA GLY A 26 9.43 -31.70 -1.78
C GLY A 26 9.76 -30.53 -0.89
N CYS A 27 10.65 -29.66 -1.36
CA CYS A 27 10.59 -28.25 -0.96
C CYS A 27 9.15 -27.84 -1.20
N MET A 28 8.32 -27.87 -0.18
CA MET A 28 7.10 -27.09 -0.17
C MET A 28 7.59 -25.65 -0.23
N ALA A 29 7.72 -25.12 -1.46
CA ALA A 29 7.61 -23.72 -1.67
C ALA A 29 6.34 -23.35 -0.92
N ASN A 30 6.49 -22.52 0.10
CA ASN A 30 5.36 -21.95 0.81
C ASN A 30 4.78 -20.92 -0.15
N ASP A 31 4.08 -21.41 -1.18
CA ASP A 31 3.21 -20.61 -2.01
C ASP A 31 2.12 -20.12 -1.05
N LYS A 32 2.45 -19.03 -0.36
CA LYS A 32 1.44 -18.20 0.26
C LYS A 32 0.47 -17.90 -0.86
N GLU A 33 -0.70 -18.54 -0.83
CA GLU A 33 -1.81 -18.11 -1.68
C GLU A 33 -1.85 -16.58 -1.61
N PRO A 34 -1.92 -15.88 -2.76
CA PRO A 34 -2.01 -14.43 -2.74
C PRO A 34 -3.21 -14.09 -1.88
N SER A 35 -2.96 -13.40 -0.80
CA SER A 35 -4.00 -12.96 0.13
C SER A 35 -5.11 -12.32 -0.70
N LEU A 36 -6.33 -12.87 -0.63
CA LEU A 36 -7.53 -12.31 -1.25
C LEU A 36 -7.94 -10.95 -0.63
N HIS A 37 -7.09 -10.42 0.26
CA HIS A 37 -7.30 -9.13 0.88
C HIS A 37 -7.16 -8.03 -0.17
N GLN A 38 -8.27 -7.39 -0.50
CA GLN A 38 -8.30 -6.19 -1.33
C GLN A 38 -7.77 -5.02 -0.50
N PRO A 39 -6.64 -4.42 -0.86
CA PRO A 39 -6.11 -3.28 -0.10
C PRO A 39 -7.10 -2.13 0.00
N VAL A 40 -7.15 -1.53 1.18
CA VAL A 40 -7.96 -0.34 1.46
C VAL A 40 -7.01 0.84 1.63
N ILE A 41 -7.11 1.81 0.74
CA ILE A 41 -6.25 2.99 0.71
C ILE A 41 -7.10 4.22 0.98
N ALA A 42 -6.78 4.94 2.04
CA ALA A 42 -7.39 6.24 2.29
C ALA A 42 -6.56 7.35 1.63
N CYS A 43 -7.24 8.39 1.15
CA CYS A 43 -6.60 9.59 0.63
C CYS A 43 -7.42 10.83 0.97
N THR A 44 -6.81 12.00 0.88
CA THR A 44 -7.44 13.24 1.33
C THR A 44 -8.47 13.75 0.32
N ILE A 45 -8.12 13.84 -0.96
CA ILE A 45 -8.94 14.51 -2.00
C ILE A 45 -9.09 13.67 -3.26
N PRO A 46 -10.13 13.93 -4.11
CA PRO A 46 -10.39 13.16 -5.33
C PRO A 46 -9.23 13.06 -6.33
N PRO A 47 -8.38 14.07 -6.57
CA PRO A 47 -7.23 13.91 -7.47
C PRO A 47 -6.28 12.78 -7.08
N GLN A 48 -6.12 12.51 -5.78
CA GLN A 48 -5.30 11.37 -5.32
C GLN A 48 -5.97 10.03 -5.63
N GLU A 49 -7.30 9.98 -5.56
CA GLU A 49 -8.05 8.78 -5.95
C GLU A 49 -7.78 8.41 -7.41
N GLU A 50 -7.73 9.40 -8.31
CA GLU A 50 -7.40 9.19 -9.71
C GLU A 50 -5.98 8.62 -9.87
N PHE A 51 -4.97 9.23 -9.25
CA PHE A 51 -3.59 8.74 -9.30
C PHE A 51 -3.47 7.30 -8.77
N ILE A 52 -4.17 6.98 -7.67
CA ILE A 52 -4.16 5.63 -7.12
C ILE A 52 -4.80 4.64 -8.09
N LYS A 53 -5.92 4.98 -8.73
CA LYS A 53 -6.61 4.13 -9.71
C LYS A 53 -5.76 3.88 -10.94
N GLU A 54 -5.15 4.92 -11.49
CA GLU A 54 -4.32 4.81 -12.69
C GLU A 54 -3.09 3.92 -12.43
N VAL A 55 -2.44 4.09 -11.28
CA VAL A 55 -1.31 3.23 -10.89
C VAL A 55 -1.74 1.80 -10.58
N ALA A 56 -2.88 1.61 -9.90
CA ALA A 56 -3.39 0.27 -9.60
C ALA A 56 -3.83 -0.48 -10.86
N GLY A 57 -4.34 0.23 -11.88
CA GLY A 57 -4.88 -0.37 -13.10
C GLY A 57 -6.00 -1.36 -12.78
N ASP A 58 -5.89 -2.58 -13.32
CA ASP A 58 -6.87 -3.65 -13.09
C ASP A 58 -6.76 -4.31 -11.69
N TYR A 59 -5.73 -3.95 -10.91
CA TYR A 59 -5.59 -4.50 -9.57
C TYR A 59 -6.66 -3.92 -8.64
N PRO A 60 -7.48 -4.77 -7.96
CA PRO A 60 -8.59 -4.29 -7.16
C PRO A 60 -8.08 -3.60 -5.88
N VAL A 61 -8.34 -2.30 -5.76
CA VAL A 61 -8.11 -1.51 -4.56
C VAL A 61 -9.43 -0.87 -4.12
N LYS A 62 -9.65 -0.78 -2.81
CA LYS A 62 -10.74 0.02 -2.26
C LYS A 62 -10.16 1.36 -1.83
N ILE A 63 -10.75 2.47 -2.31
CA ILE A 63 -10.26 3.81 -1.99
C ILE A 63 -11.29 4.53 -1.11
N LEU A 64 -10.79 5.15 -0.04
CA LEU A 64 -11.57 5.97 0.89
C LEU A 64 -11.13 7.43 0.74
N VAL A 65 -11.90 8.23 0.01
CA VAL A 65 -11.65 9.67 -0.11
C VAL A 65 -12.26 10.38 1.08
N MET A 66 -11.41 11.05 1.87
CA MET A 66 -11.85 11.70 3.11
C MET A 66 -12.64 12.97 2.84
N VAL A 67 -12.23 13.77 1.87
CA VAL A 67 -12.96 14.97 1.42
C VAL A 67 -13.67 14.63 0.10
N PRO A 68 -14.99 14.38 0.12
CA PRO A 68 -15.70 13.91 -1.08
C PRO A 68 -15.79 15.01 -2.15
N PRO A 69 -16.06 14.59 -3.41
CA PRO A 69 -16.28 15.55 -4.50
C PRO A 69 -17.32 16.62 -4.15
N GLY A 70 -17.04 17.87 -4.50
CA GLY A 70 -17.92 19.01 -4.21
C GLY A 70 -17.74 19.61 -2.82
N SER A 71 -16.96 19.01 -1.95
CA SER A 71 -16.60 19.57 -0.64
C SER A 71 -15.29 20.34 -0.70
N SER A 72 -15.16 21.37 0.12
CA SER A 72 -13.92 22.15 0.22
C SER A 72 -12.98 21.54 1.27
N PRO A 73 -11.76 21.16 0.92
CA PRO A 73 -10.81 20.63 1.88
C PRO A 73 -10.35 21.67 2.92
N HIS A 74 -10.63 22.94 2.69
CA HIS A 74 -10.34 24.01 3.65
C HIS A 74 -11.29 24.02 4.86
N THR A 75 -12.53 23.57 4.66
CA THR A 75 -13.60 23.66 5.69
C THR A 75 -14.27 22.34 6.00
N PHE A 76 -13.93 21.27 5.29
CA PHE A 76 -14.59 19.98 5.45
C PHE A 76 -14.27 19.34 6.81
N GLU A 77 -15.30 18.80 7.44
CA GLU A 77 -15.21 18.01 8.66
C GLU A 77 -15.68 16.58 8.37
N PRO A 78 -14.85 15.55 8.60
CA PRO A 78 -15.24 14.18 8.32
C PRO A 78 -16.29 13.68 9.30
N THR A 79 -17.20 12.88 8.82
CA THR A 79 -18.21 12.23 9.65
C THR A 79 -17.57 11.13 10.53
N PRO A 80 -18.20 10.77 11.67
CA PRO A 80 -17.71 9.67 12.50
C PRO A 80 -17.55 8.36 11.72
N SER A 81 -18.43 8.08 10.74
CA SER A 81 -18.35 6.87 9.90
C SER A 81 -17.15 6.91 8.94
N GLN A 82 -16.77 8.06 8.43
CA GLN A 82 -15.56 8.19 7.61
C GLN A 82 -14.30 7.95 8.45
N ILE A 83 -14.24 8.50 9.66
CA ILE A 83 -13.13 8.23 10.59
C ILE A 83 -13.09 6.75 10.96
N ALA A 84 -14.24 6.14 11.32
CA ALA A 84 -14.31 4.70 11.62
C ALA A 84 -13.89 3.82 10.43
N GLY A 85 -14.15 4.25 9.20
CA GLY A 85 -13.72 3.54 7.99
C GLY A 85 -12.19 3.37 7.87
N LEU A 86 -11.41 4.25 8.51
CA LEU A 86 -9.96 4.18 8.53
C LEU A 86 -9.40 2.99 9.33
N GLU A 87 -10.20 2.36 10.19
CA GLU A 87 -9.82 1.15 10.92
C GLU A 87 -9.44 0.00 9.95
N SER A 88 -10.10 -0.04 8.79
CA SER A 88 -9.83 -1.05 7.76
C SER A 88 -8.78 -0.62 6.74
N ALA A 89 -8.24 0.58 6.84
CA ALA A 89 -7.29 1.07 5.86
C ALA A 89 -5.86 0.51 6.11
N ASP A 90 -5.24 0.01 5.06
CA ASP A 90 -3.86 -0.46 5.08
C ASP A 90 -2.88 0.72 4.99
N MET A 91 -3.31 1.82 4.35
CA MET A 91 -2.49 3.00 4.13
C MET A 91 -3.36 4.25 4.01
N TYR A 92 -2.83 5.37 4.47
CA TYR A 92 -3.34 6.71 4.21
C TYR A 92 -2.33 7.49 3.36
N ILE A 93 -2.72 7.92 2.18
CA ILE A 93 -1.90 8.76 1.31
C ILE A 93 -2.29 10.23 1.52
N ALA A 94 -1.44 10.97 2.23
CA ALA A 94 -1.60 12.39 2.47
C ALA A 94 -0.88 13.22 1.39
N LEU A 95 -1.43 14.37 1.04
CA LEU A 95 -0.74 15.34 0.17
C LEU A 95 0.53 15.88 0.85
N GLY A 96 0.44 16.22 2.14
CA GLY A 96 1.52 16.87 2.88
C GLY A 96 1.80 18.30 2.43
N SER A 97 0.87 18.90 1.70
CA SER A 97 1.00 20.26 1.14
C SER A 97 0.58 21.37 2.09
N GLY A 98 0.16 21.02 3.30
CA GLY A 98 -0.34 21.98 4.28
C GLY A 98 -1.82 22.32 4.11
N ILE A 99 -2.58 21.50 3.37
CA ILE A 99 -4.02 21.68 3.23
C ILE A 99 -4.73 21.55 4.59
N GLU A 100 -5.71 22.38 4.87
CA GLU A 100 -6.27 22.57 6.22
C GLU A 100 -6.93 21.31 6.77
N PHE A 101 -7.52 20.46 5.91
CA PHE A 101 -8.05 19.17 6.33
C PHE A 101 -6.94 18.32 6.98
N GLU A 102 -5.80 18.18 6.32
CA GLU A 102 -4.68 17.39 6.83
C GLU A 102 -4.10 17.98 8.10
N ASN A 103 -3.90 19.29 8.13
CA ASN A 103 -3.40 20.00 9.33
C ASN A 103 -4.27 19.75 10.57
N ARG A 104 -5.60 19.64 10.40
CA ARG A 104 -6.53 19.39 11.50
C ARG A 104 -6.69 17.93 11.87
N TRP A 105 -6.63 17.03 10.88
CA TRP A 105 -7.09 15.65 11.07
C TRP A 105 -5.99 14.60 11.09
N ILE A 106 -4.87 14.76 10.38
CA ILE A 106 -3.84 13.71 10.29
C ILE A 106 -3.31 13.33 11.67
N SER A 107 -3.00 14.30 12.53
CA SER A 107 -2.51 14.00 13.88
C SER A 107 -3.54 13.21 14.73
N ARG A 108 -4.83 13.52 14.61
CA ARG A 108 -5.90 12.81 15.32
C ARG A 108 -6.08 11.40 14.75
N ILE A 109 -6.01 11.25 13.43
CA ILE A 109 -6.10 9.96 12.74
C ILE A 109 -4.95 9.04 13.19
N THR A 110 -3.71 9.52 13.18
CA THR A 110 -2.55 8.73 13.60
C THR A 110 -2.54 8.38 15.08
N GLN A 111 -3.11 9.23 15.93
CA GLN A 111 -3.31 8.91 17.35
C GLN A 111 -4.40 7.85 17.56
N THR A 112 -5.47 7.90 16.76
CA THR A 112 -6.57 6.93 16.86
C THR A 112 -6.17 5.57 16.26
N TYR A 113 -5.42 5.58 15.16
CA TYR A 113 -4.98 4.39 14.42
C TYR A 113 -3.44 4.36 14.32
N PRO A 114 -2.73 4.02 15.39
CA PRO A 114 -1.25 4.08 15.43
C PRO A 114 -0.58 3.06 14.50
N GLY A 115 -1.32 2.05 14.03
CA GLY A 115 -0.86 1.07 13.04
C GLY A 115 -1.08 1.50 11.58
N LEU A 116 -1.82 2.58 11.34
CA LEU A 116 -2.09 3.07 9.99
C LEU A 116 -0.82 3.69 9.40
N ARG A 117 -0.35 3.13 8.28
CA ARG A 117 0.75 3.71 7.52
C ARG A 117 0.31 5.01 6.87
N VAL A 118 0.96 6.10 7.18
CA VAL A 118 0.72 7.40 6.53
C VAL A 118 1.88 7.74 5.62
N VAL A 119 1.57 7.98 4.35
CA VAL A 119 2.51 8.38 3.28
C VAL A 119 2.34 9.85 2.98
N ASN A 120 3.43 10.58 2.91
CA ASN A 120 3.42 12.00 2.57
C ASN A 120 3.93 12.20 1.13
N LEU A 121 3.05 12.60 0.23
CA LEU A 121 3.39 12.81 -1.18
C LEU A 121 4.30 14.01 -1.44
N SER A 122 4.41 14.94 -0.48
CA SER A 122 5.22 16.15 -0.65
C SER A 122 6.71 15.95 -0.34
N GLU A 123 7.13 14.80 0.21
CA GLU A 123 8.51 14.59 0.67
C GLU A 123 9.57 14.79 -0.42
N ASN A 124 9.25 14.42 -1.66
CA ASN A 124 10.15 14.53 -2.81
C ASN A 124 9.82 15.74 -3.71
N ILE A 125 8.91 16.59 -3.29
CA ILE A 125 8.51 17.78 -4.04
C ILE A 125 9.19 19.00 -3.47
N ASN A 126 10.03 19.65 -4.28
CA ASN A 126 10.59 20.95 -3.93
C ASN A 126 9.50 22.02 -4.09
N PHE A 127 8.68 22.09 -3.09
CA PHE A 127 7.55 22.97 -2.99
C PHE A 127 7.76 23.78 -1.71
N CYS A 128 7.32 25.00 -1.71
CA CYS A 128 7.44 25.95 -0.62
C CYS A 128 6.73 25.44 0.64
N SER A 129 7.13 24.32 1.21
CA SER A 129 6.51 23.80 2.41
C SER A 129 7.44 23.98 3.62
N ARG A 130 6.92 24.64 4.64
CA ARG A 130 7.43 24.56 6.00
C ARG A 130 6.88 23.33 6.73
N ALA A 131 6.18 22.44 6.05
CA ALA A 131 5.73 21.18 6.64
C ALA A 131 6.96 20.29 6.83
N GLY A 132 7.42 20.18 8.03
CA GLY A 132 8.30 19.12 8.49
C GLY A 132 7.64 17.75 8.28
N PRO A 133 8.36 16.63 8.50
CA PRO A 133 7.80 15.29 8.37
C PRO A 133 6.49 15.19 9.19
N ILE A 134 5.51 14.47 8.67
CA ILE A 134 4.16 14.30 9.28
C ILE A 134 4.23 13.95 10.79
N ARG A 135 5.35 13.35 11.24
CA ARG A 135 5.61 13.04 12.65
C ARG A 135 5.80 14.28 13.54
N ASP A 136 6.15 15.42 12.93
CA ASP A 136 6.46 16.66 13.63
C ASP A 136 5.40 17.76 13.42
N ILE A 137 4.22 17.40 12.86
CA ILE A 137 3.06 18.29 12.86
C ILE A 137 2.54 18.37 14.31
N ALA A 138 3.38 18.91 15.18
CA ALA A 138 2.89 19.57 16.38
C ALA A 138 2.05 20.74 15.89
N VAL A 139 0.77 20.70 16.19
CA VAL A 139 -0.16 21.80 15.97
C VAL A 139 0.48 23.05 16.58
N THR A 140 1.22 23.80 15.81
CA THR A 140 1.53 25.18 16.15
C THR A 140 0.22 25.92 15.89
N SER A 141 -0.55 26.03 16.95
CA SER A 141 -1.66 26.97 17.07
C SER A 141 -1.09 28.39 16.97
N GLY A 142 -0.92 28.84 15.76
CA GLY A 142 -0.44 30.17 15.45
C GLY A 142 -0.62 30.43 13.97
N ASP A 143 -1.28 31.48 13.67
CA ASP A 143 -1.68 32.11 12.41
C ASP A 143 -0.49 32.39 11.45
N ASP A 144 0.43 31.44 11.35
CA ASP A 144 1.58 31.47 10.45
C ASP A 144 1.40 30.44 9.34
N THR A 145 0.26 30.54 8.61
CA THR A 145 0.16 30.04 7.24
C THR A 145 1.24 30.78 6.48
N GLY A 146 2.38 30.09 6.24
CA GLY A 146 3.51 30.67 5.53
C GLY A 146 3.04 31.40 4.29
N ALA A 147 2.92 32.69 4.40
CA ALA A 147 2.40 33.54 3.36
C ALA A 147 3.19 33.28 2.07
N GLY A 148 2.57 32.60 1.11
CA GLY A 148 3.11 32.49 -0.24
C GLY A 148 3.20 31.10 -0.86
N CYS A 149 2.83 30.01 -0.18
CA CYS A 149 2.88 28.68 -0.81
C CYS A 149 1.49 28.17 -1.17
N ASP A 150 1.31 27.88 -2.44
CA ASP A 150 0.07 27.29 -2.94
C ASP A 150 0.00 25.79 -2.58
N PRO A 151 -0.97 25.33 -1.78
CA PRO A 151 -1.09 23.94 -1.39
C PRO A 151 -1.52 23.03 -2.55
N HIS A 152 -1.92 23.57 -3.69
CA HIS A 152 -2.44 22.83 -4.85
C HIS A 152 -1.31 22.22 -5.70
N MET A 153 -0.35 21.59 -5.07
CA MET A 153 0.87 21.06 -5.72
C MET A 153 0.58 20.06 -6.84
N TRP A 154 -0.51 19.32 -6.77
CA TRP A 154 -0.91 18.31 -7.77
C TRP A 154 -1.32 18.90 -9.12
N LEU A 155 -1.57 20.22 -9.22
CA LEU A 155 -1.87 20.89 -10.47
C LEU A 155 -0.64 21.12 -11.36
N SER A 156 0.56 20.96 -10.80
CA SER A 156 1.81 20.99 -11.58
C SER A 156 2.07 19.60 -12.17
N LEU A 157 2.20 19.49 -13.50
CA LEU A 157 2.54 18.22 -14.16
C LEU A 157 3.83 17.59 -13.62
N LYS A 158 4.85 18.41 -13.31
CA LYS A 158 6.09 17.92 -12.69
C LYS A 158 5.85 17.29 -11.33
N ASN A 159 5.05 17.93 -10.50
CA ASN A 159 4.72 17.41 -9.18
C ASN A 159 3.80 16.20 -9.28
N ALA A 160 2.82 16.21 -10.21
CA ALA A 160 1.95 15.08 -10.47
C ALA A 160 2.76 13.83 -10.84
N ALA A 161 3.78 13.96 -11.69
CA ALA A 161 4.67 12.83 -12.01
C ALA A 161 5.41 12.28 -10.77
N ILE A 162 5.84 13.15 -9.84
CA ILE A 162 6.46 12.71 -8.57
C ILE A 162 5.41 12.01 -7.69
N ILE A 163 4.20 12.56 -7.59
CA ILE A 163 3.09 11.98 -6.83
C ILE A 163 2.75 10.58 -7.34
N VAL A 164 2.61 10.43 -8.65
CA VAL A 164 2.30 9.15 -9.32
C VAL A 164 3.42 8.14 -9.07
N ASN A 165 4.69 8.56 -9.18
CA ASN A 165 5.83 7.70 -8.87
C ASN A 165 5.82 7.23 -7.41
N THR A 166 5.65 8.15 -6.45
CA THR A 166 5.57 7.80 -5.02
C THR A 166 4.39 6.86 -4.75
N THR A 167 3.24 7.10 -5.40
CA THR A 167 2.07 6.22 -5.30
C THR A 167 2.40 4.80 -5.78
N ALA A 168 3.12 4.64 -6.89
CA ALA A 168 3.52 3.32 -7.41
C ALA A 168 4.51 2.61 -6.46
N GLU A 169 5.47 3.34 -5.91
CA GLU A 169 6.41 2.81 -4.92
C GLU A 169 5.67 2.30 -3.67
N GLU A 170 4.72 3.05 -3.17
CA GLU A 170 3.95 2.71 -1.97
C GLU A 170 2.97 1.55 -2.20
N LEU A 171 2.32 1.48 -3.36
CA LEU A 171 1.52 0.32 -3.75
C LEU A 171 2.39 -0.95 -3.88
N ALA A 172 3.60 -0.83 -4.40
CA ALA A 172 4.56 -1.92 -4.49
C ALA A 172 5.05 -2.40 -3.11
N VAL A 173 5.07 -1.54 -2.09
CA VAL A 173 5.33 -1.95 -0.70
C VAL A 173 4.18 -2.77 -0.14
N LEU A 174 2.93 -2.39 -0.42
CA LEU A 174 1.75 -3.16 0.00
C LEU A 174 1.63 -4.49 -0.76
N ARG A 175 1.95 -4.51 -2.04
CA ARG A 175 1.83 -5.65 -2.93
C ARG A 175 3.09 -5.83 -3.78
N PRO A 176 4.14 -6.41 -3.20
CA PRO A 176 5.41 -6.62 -3.91
C PRO A 176 5.30 -7.52 -5.15
N ASP A 177 4.32 -8.42 -5.15
CA ASP A 177 3.98 -9.30 -6.25
C ASP A 177 3.41 -8.57 -7.48
N MET A 178 2.85 -7.36 -7.30
CA MET A 178 2.29 -6.51 -8.35
C MET A 178 3.20 -5.34 -8.75
N LYS A 179 4.41 -5.28 -8.21
CA LYS A 179 5.33 -4.14 -8.38
C LYS A 179 5.53 -3.75 -9.84
N GLU A 180 5.81 -4.73 -10.70
CA GLU A 180 6.09 -4.48 -12.13
C GLU A 180 4.88 -3.86 -12.83
N ASN A 181 3.66 -4.37 -12.55
CA ASN A 181 2.43 -3.82 -13.09
C ASN A 181 2.19 -2.38 -12.65
N PHE A 182 2.41 -2.07 -11.36
CA PHE A 182 2.25 -0.70 -10.86
C PHE A 182 3.23 0.28 -11.51
N PHE A 183 4.47 -0.15 -11.74
CA PHE A 183 5.46 0.70 -12.41
C PHE A 183 5.17 0.84 -13.91
N GLU A 184 4.68 -0.21 -14.58
CA GLU A 184 4.24 -0.11 -15.97
C GLU A 184 3.06 0.86 -16.11
N ASN A 185 2.04 0.74 -15.24
CA ASN A 185 0.90 1.65 -15.23
C ASN A 185 1.33 3.10 -14.98
N ARG A 186 2.23 3.32 -14.02
CA ARG A 186 2.83 4.64 -13.76
C ARG A 186 3.49 5.23 -15.01
N ASP A 187 4.26 4.43 -15.74
CA ASP A 187 5.01 4.88 -16.91
C ASP A 187 4.09 5.17 -18.11
N ASN A 188 2.92 4.53 -18.16
CA ASN A 188 1.91 4.73 -19.19
C ASN A 188 1.02 5.96 -18.92
N TYR A 189 0.81 6.33 -17.65
CA TYR A 189 0.02 7.47 -17.24
C TYR A 189 0.79 8.79 -17.32
#